data_d8b720f3e6d0a89f87b42f966fc6641c
#
_entry.id   d8b720f3e6d0a89f87b42f966fc6641c
#
_cell.length_a   1.000
_cell.length_b   1.000
_cell.length_c   1.000
_cell.angle_alpha   90.00
_cell.angle_beta   90.00
_cell.angle_gamma   90.00
#
_symmetry.space_group_name_H-M   'P 1'
#
loop_
_entity.id
_entity.type
_entity.pdbx_description
1 polymer ?
#
loop_
_entity_poly.entity_id
_entity_poly.type
_entity_poly.pdbx_seq_one_letter_code
_entity_poly.pdbx_strand_id
1 'polypeptide(L)'
;MNEMSGSLYEQIGGAPTITKLVNHFYNLVAKDPDLTPIFPEDLTETKEKQTLFLTQFLGGPTLYSDTHGHPMLRARHLPFSVTAKRAGAWLLCMEQALQYANIEEPHRQIIFDRLTLTAHHMINQWDEETGSPS
;
A
#
# COMPACT_ATOMS: atom_id res chain seq x y z
N MET A 1 -1.20 -18.21 24.79
CA MET A 1 -1.22 -17.84 24.36
C MET A 1 -1.01 -17.13 23.84
N ASN A 2 -0.84 -17.04 23.35
CA ASN A 2 -0.57 -16.50 22.71
C ASN A 2 -0.91 -15.57 22.28
N GLU A 3 -1.11 -15.22 22.71
CA GLU A 3 -1.47 -14.24 22.45
C GLU A 3 -0.77 -13.45 21.64
N MET A 4 0.24 -13.42 21.70
CA MET A 4 0.98 -12.88 20.88
C MET A 4 0.98 -13.47 19.74
N SER A 5 0.30 -14.31 19.67
CA SER A 5 0.29 -15.01 18.56
C SER A 5 -0.44 -14.28 17.55
N GLY A 6 -0.76 -14.02 16.78
CA GLY A 6 -1.45 -13.32 15.74
C GLY A 6 -0.52 -12.43 14.96
N SER A 7 -0.65 -12.46 13.66
CA SER A 7 0.04 -11.54 12.78
C SER A 7 -0.57 -10.15 12.91
N LEU A 8 0.09 -9.14 12.34
CA LEU A 8 -0.50 -7.81 12.26
C LEU A 8 -1.87 -7.90 11.60
N TYR A 9 -1.96 -8.72 10.55
CA TYR A 9 -3.22 -8.93 9.85
C TYR A 9 -4.35 -9.33 10.80
N GLU A 10 -4.08 -10.30 11.66
CA GLU A 10 -5.09 -10.75 12.61
C GLU A 10 -5.36 -9.73 13.68
N GLN A 11 -4.31 -9.07 14.15
CA GLN A 11 -4.45 -8.12 15.24
C GLN A 11 -5.27 -6.90 14.85
N ILE A 12 -5.28 -6.51 13.59
CA ILE A 12 -6.05 -5.34 13.17
C ILE A 12 -7.46 -5.69 12.72
N GLY A 13 -7.83 -6.97 12.71
CA GLY A 13 -9.20 -7.37 12.39
C GLY A 13 -9.35 -8.19 11.12
N GLY A 14 -8.27 -8.56 10.47
CA GLY A 14 -8.32 -9.48 9.34
C GLY A 14 -8.95 -8.91 8.08
N ALA A 15 -9.59 -9.77 7.31
CA ALA A 15 -10.11 -9.41 6.00
C ALA A 15 -11.08 -8.21 5.99
N PRO A 16 -12.02 -8.10 6.93
CA PRO A 16 -12.92 -6.95 6.89
C PRO A 16 -12.19 -5.62 7.03
N THR A 17 -11.13 -5.57 7.84
CA THR A 17 -10.34 -4.37 8.01
C THR A 17 -9.57 -4.04 6.75
N ILE A 18 -8.97 -5.05 6.12
CA ILE A 18 -8.23 -4.85 4.87
C ILE A 18 -9.16 -4.33 3.77
N THR A 19 -10.36 -4.90 3.66
CA THR A 19 -11.32 -4.44 2.66
C THR A 19 -11.68 -2.98 2.87
N LYS A 20 -11.97 -2.59 4.11
CA LYS A 20 -12.31 -1.21 4.41
C LYS A 20 -11.14 -0.28 4.09
N LEU A 21 -9.94 -0.68 4.46
CA LEU A 21 -8.73 0.08 4.21
C LEU A 21 -8.52 0.31 2.72
N VAL A 22 -8.58 -0.75 1.93
CA VAL A 22 -8.31 -0.68 0.50
C VAL A 22 -9.36 0.17 -0.22
N ASN A 23 -10.63 -0.02 0.13
CA ASN A 23 -11.69 0.74 -0.52
C ASN A 23 -11.54 2.24 -0.26
N HIS A 24 -11.27 2.61 0.97
CA HIS A 24 -11.11 4.04 1.28
C HIS A 24 -9.84 4.61 0.63
N PHE A 25 -8.77 3.83 0.66
CA PHE A 25 -7.51 4.25 0.06
C PHE A 25 -7.71 4.61 -1.42
N TYR A 26 -8.38 3.75 -2.18
CA TYR A 26 -8.54 4.01 -3.59
C TYR A 26 -9.60 5.07 -3.89
N ASN A 27 -10.52 5.31 -2.97
CA ASN A 27 -11.38 6.48 -3.09
C ASN A 27 -10.55 7.76 -3.06
N LEU A 28 -9.53 7.80 -2.23
CA LEU A 28 -8.63 8.94 -2.15
C LEU A 28 -7.72 9.03 -3.37
N VAL A 29 -7.18 7.89 -3.80
CA VAL A 29 -6.30 7.83 -4.97
C VAL A 29 -7.01 8.36 -6.21
N ALA A 30 -8.28 7.99 -6.37
CA ALA A 30 -9.05 8.39 -7.55
C ALA A 30 -9.25 9.89 -7.64
N LYS A 31 -9.06 10.61 -6.54
CA LYS A 31 -9.22 12.05 -6.50
C LYS A 31 -7.90 12.80 -6.44
N ASP A 32 -6.79 12.09 -6.37
CA ASP A 32 -5.49 12.71 -6.20
C ASP A 32 -4.85 12.96 -7.57
N PRO A 33 -4.61 14.24 -7.93
CA PRO A 33 -4.08 14.56 -9.25
C PRO A 33 -2.65 14.07 -9.48
N ASP A 34 -1.91 13.79 -8.44
CA ASP A 34 -0.56 13.25 -8.58
C ASP A 34 -0.57 11.76 -8.87
N LEU A 35 -1.64 11.07 -8.50
CA LEU A 35 -1.70 9.61 -8.63
C LEU A 35 -2.55 9.14 -9.81
N THR A 36 -3.60 9.88 -10.15
CA THR A 36 -4.47 9.44 -11.24
C THR A 36 -3.75 9.17 -12.54
N PRO A 37 -2.68 9.91 -12.91
CA PRO A 37 -2.00 9.62 -14.18
C PRO A 37 -1.35 8.24 -14.25
N ILE A 38 -1.04 7.62 -13.11
CA ILE A 38 -0.36 6.32 -13.13
C ILE A 38 -1.28 5.17 -12.75
N PHE A 39 -2.57 5.43 -12.56
CA PHE A 39 -3.54 4.38 -12.25
C PHE A 39 -4.58 4.28 -13.34
N PRO A 40 -5.11 3.09 -13.59
CA PRO A 40 -6.18 2.95 -14.59
C PRO A 40 -7.47 3.60 -14.07
N GLU A 41 -8.35 3.94 -15.01
CA GLU A 41 -9.62 4.53 -14.64
C GLU A 41 -10.46 3.56 -13.82
N ASP A 42 -10.49 2.30 -14.24
CA ASP A 42 -11.21 1.25 -13.52
C ASP A 42 -10.25 0.61 -12.53
N LEU A 43 -10.49 0.85 -11.25
CA LEU A 43 -9.60 0.39 -10.19
C LEU A 43 -9.99 -0.97 -9.62
N THR A 44 -10.95 -1.65 -10.23
CA THR A 44 -11.45 -2.91 -9.68
C THR A 44 -10.34 -3.94 -9.52
N GLU A 45 -9.59 -4.17 -10.57
CA GLU A 45 -8.51 -5.15 -10.52
C GLU A 45 -7.38 -4.69 -9.61
N THR A 46 -7.10 -3.40 -9.61
CA THR A 46 -6.06 -2.83 -8.75
C THR A 46 -6.41 -3.02 -7.28
N LYS A 47 -7.66 -2.78 -6.92
CA LYS A 47 -8.12 -3.01 -5.55
C LYS A 47 -7.98 -4.46 -5.16
N GLU A 48 -8.32 -5.36 -6.05
CA GLU A 48 -8.24 -6.77 -5.79
C GLU A 48 -6.81 -7.20 -5.49
N LYS A 49 -5.90 -6.76 -6.34
CA LYS A 49 -4.48 -7.10 -6.15
C LYS A 49 -3.94 -6.50 -4.86
N GLN A 50 -4.34 -5.27 -4.55
CA GLN A 50 -3.86 -4.61 -3.35
C GLN A 50 -4.40 -5.31 -2.10
N THR A 51 -5.63 -5.77 -2.15
CA THR A 51 -6.22 -6.51 -1.03
C THR A 51 -5.42 -7.79 -0.77
N LEU A 52 -5.12 -8.52 -1.83
CA LEU A 52 -4.34 -9.75 -1.70
C LEU A 52 -2.93 -9.45 -1.17
N PHE A 53 -2.33 -8.39 -1.71
CA PHE A 53 -0.97 -8.03 -1.31
C PHE A 53 -0.91 -7.61 0.15
N LEU A 54 -1.79 -6.72 0.59
CA LEU A 54 -1.76 -6.24 1.97
C LEU A 54 -2.05 -7.36 2.95
N THR A 55 -2.97 -8.27 2.59
CA THR A 55 -3.24 -9.43 3.41
C THR A 55 -1.96 -10.19 3.69
N GLN A 56 -1.21 -10.49 2.64
CA GLN A 56 0.04 -11.23 2.76
C GLN A 56 1.12 -10.40 3.44
N PHE A 57 1.23 -9.12 3.07
CA PHE A 57 2.25 -8.22 3.59
C PHE A 57 2.16 -8.10 5.11
N LEU A 58 0.97 -8.12 5.65
CA LEU A 58 0.76 -7.97 7.08
C LEU A 58 0.72 -9.30 7.81
N GLY A 59 1.10 -10.37 7.15
CA GLY A 59 1.28 -11.66 7.80
C GLY A 59 0.08 -12.58 7.73
N GLY A 60 -0.91 -12.26 6.92
CA GLY A 60 -2.04 -13.15 6.68
C GLY A 60 -1.71 -14.21 5.65
N PRO A 61 -2.73 -14.89 5.12
CA PRO A 61 -2.51 -15.92 4.12
C PRO A 61 -1.77 -15.38 2.89
N THR A 62 -0.99 -16.23 2.24
CA THR A 62 -0.16 -15.82 1.11
C THR A 62 -0.97 -15.75 -0.18
N LEU A 63 -2.09 -15.05 -0.12
CA LEU A 63 -3.03 -14.99 -1.24
C LEU A 63 -2.44 -14.35 -2.49
N TYR A 64 -1.62 -13.32 -2.32
CA TYR A 64 -1.04 -12.66 -3.47
C TYR A 64 -0.09 -13.61 -4.21
N SER A 65 0.81 -14.25 -3.47
CA SER A 65 1.78 -15.15 -4.10
C SER A 65 1.11 -16.37 -4.71
N ASP A 66 0.05 -16.86 -4.08
CA ASP A 66 -0.68 -18.01 -4.61
C ASP A 66 -1.34 -17.69 -5.94
N THR A 67 -1.75 -16.45 -6.14
CA THR A 67 -2.46 -16.02 -7.34
C THR A 67 -1.53 -15.44 -8.40
N HIS A 68 -0.58 -14.61 -7.97
CA HIS A 68 0.26 -13.81 -8.87
C HIS A 68 1.75 -14.12 -8.79
N GLY A 69 2.14 -15.08 -7.95
CA GLY A 69 3.54 -15.40 -7.75
C GLY A 69 4.22 -14.42 -6.82
N HIS A 70 5.54 -14.47 -6.80
CA HIS A 70 6.33 -13.61 -5.93
C HIS A 70 6.01 -12.13 -6.22
N PRO A 71 5.83 -11.30 -5.19
CA PRO A 71 5.43 -9.91 -5.42
C PRO A 71 6.33 -9.10 -6.35
N MET A 72 7.65 -9.19 -6.19
CA MET A 72 8.60 -8.47 -7.06
C MET A 72 8.15 -7.03 -7.28
N LEU A 73 7.90 -6.32 -6.18
CA LEU A 73 7.23 -5.03 -6.25
C LEU A 73 7.96 -4.00 -7.11
N ARG A 74 9.26 -3.88 -6.92
CA ARG A 74 9.98 -2.85 -7.67
C ARG A 74 9.92 -3.14 -9.17
N ALA A 75 10.10 -4.40 -9.56
CA ALA A 75 10.05 -4.76 -10.97
C ALA A 75 8.68 -4.47 -11.56
N ARG A 76 7.62 -4.74 -10.81
CA ARG A 76 6.26 -4.52 -11.30
C ARG A 76 5.93 -3.05 -11.43
N HIS A 77 6.64 -2.18 -10.71
CA HIS A 77 6.40 -0.74 -10.78
C HIS A 77 7.29 -0.04 -11.81
N LEU A 78 8.30 -0.72 -12.34
CA LEU A 78 9.19 -0.08 -13.31
C LEU A 78 8.49 0.50 -14.53
N PRO A 79 7.41 -0.12 -15.06
CA PRO A 79 6.70 0.48 -16.20
C PRO A 79 6.02 1.81 -15.87
N PHE A 80 5.90 2.15 -14.60
CA PHE A 80 5.24 3.38 -14.19
C PHE A 80 6.26 4.40 -13.70
N SER A 81 5.93 5.67 -13.85
CA SER A 81 6.82 6.74 -13.38
C SER A 81 6.52 6.99 -11.91
N VAL A 82 7.28 6.36 -11.03
CA VAL A 82 7.09 6.53 -9.58
C VAL A 82 8.11 7.54 -9.09
N THR A 83 7.64 8.77 -8.90
CA THR A 83 8.46 9.86 -8.39
C THR A 83 8.34 9.95 -6.88
N ALA A 84 9.25 10.72 -6.27
CA ALA A 84 9.16 10.97 -4.83
C ALA A 84 7.83 11.65 -4.49
N LYS A 85 7.35 12.53 -5.36
CA LYS A 85 6.09 13.23 -5.14
C LYS A 85 4.92 12.25 -5.13
N ARG A 86 4.93 11.32 -6.09
CA ARG A 86 3.86 10.31 -6.16
C ARG A 86 3.91 9.33 -5.00
N ALA A 87 5.11 8.94 -4.58
CA ALA A 87 5.25 8.09 -3.41
C ALA A 87 4.72 8.79 -2.17
N GLY A 88 5.01 10.09 -2.02
CA GLY A 88 4.49 10.87 -0.91
C GLY A 88 2.99 10.98 -0.93
N ALA A 89 2.40 11.22 -2.11
CA ALA A 89 0.95 11.31 -2.25
C ALA A 89 0.30 9.98 -1.89
N TRP A 90 0.91 8.87 -2.34
CA TRP A 90 0.43 7.54 -2.02
C TRP A 90 0.40 7.31 -0.51
N LEU A 91 1.49 7.72 0.17
CA LEU A 91 1.59 7.54 1.61
C LEU A 91 0.58 8.40 2.37
N LEU A 92 0.30 9.61 1.89
CA LEU A 92 -0.73 10.44 2.53
C LEU A 92 -2.10 9.79 2.42
N CYS A 93 -2.42 9.24 1.26
CA CYS A 93 -3.67 8.52 1.07
C CYS A 93 -3.74 7.32 1.99
N MET A 94 -2.63 6.61 2.13
CA MET A 94 -2.59 5.42 2.98
C MET A 94 -2.76 5.79 4.44
N GLU A 95 -2.12 6.87 4.88
CA GLU A 95 -2.24 7.31 6.27
C GLU A 95 -3.69 7.61 6.62
N GLN A 96 -4.38 8.33 5.75
CA GLN A 96 -5.78 8.64 5.99
C GLN A 96 -6.65 7.39 5.98
N ALA A 97 -6.34 6.45 5.08
CA ALA A 97 -7.10 5.21 5.00
C ALA A 97 -6.90 4.36 6.26
N LEU A 98 -5.69 4.33 6.80
CA LEU A 98 -5.43 3.59 8.02
C LEU A 98 -6.25 4.14 9.19
N GLN A 99 -6.37 5.47 9.27
CA GLN A 99 -7.19 6.08 10.31
C GLN A 99 -8.67 5.78 10.08
N TYR A 100 -9.10 5.86 8.85
CA TYR A 100 -10.50 5.58 8.52
C TYR A 100 -10.89 4.15 8.88
N ALA A 101 -9.97 3.20 8.71
CA ALA A 101 -10.23 1.81 9.00
C ALA A 101 -10.17 1.52 10.50
N ASN A 102 -9.92 2.55 11.32
CA ASN A 102 -9.89 2.43 12.78
C ASN A 102 -8.80 1.50 13.28
N ILE A 103 -7.68 1.47 12.56
CA ILE A 103 -6.53 0.71 13.00
C ILE A 103 -5.82 1.54 14.05
N GLU A 104 -5.74 1.00 15.26
CA GLU A 104 -5.23 1.75 16.39
C GLU A 104 -3.74 1.61 16.57
N GLU A 105 -3.16 2.53 17.34
CA GLU A 105 -1.76 2.43 17.68
C GLU A 105 -1.55 1.28 18.66
N PRO A 106 -0.40 0.62 18.65
CA PRO A 106 0.76 0.96 17.82
C PRO A 106 0.74 0.35 16.42
N HIS A 107 -0.29 -0.41 16.11
CA HIS A 107 -0.33 -1.12 14.82
C HIS A 107 -0.31 -0.17 13.65
N ARG A 108 -1.04 0.94 13.76
CA ARG A 108 -1.12 1.90 12.66
C ARG A 108 0.26 2.44 12.29
N GLN A 109 1.04 2.83 13.30
CA GLN A 109 2.37 3.37 13.05
C GLN A 109 3.30 2.31 12.47
N ILE A 110 3.23 1.09 13.00
CA ILE A 110 4.06 0.00 12.50
C ILE A 110 3.78 -0.26 11.03
N ILE A 111 2.51 -0.33 10.67
CA ILE A 111 2.11 -0.57 9.29
C ILE A 111 2.58 0.57 8.40
N PHE A 112 2.36 1.81 8.84
CA PHE A 112 2.72 2.96 8.05
C PHE A 112 4.24 3.03 7.83
N ASP A 113 5.03 2.74 8.87
CA ASP A 113 6.49 2.76 8.74
C ASP A 113 6.96 1.71 7.73
N ARG A 114 6.39 0.51 7.78
CA ARG A 114 6.77 -0.54 6.83
C ARG A 114 6.39 -0.18 5.41
N LEU A 115 5.21 0.42 5.23
CA LEU A 115 4.78 0.84 3.91
C LEU A 115 5.60 2.02 3.40
N THR A 116 6.07 2.88 4.31
CA THR A 116 6.94 3.98 3.91
C THR A 116 8.23 3.46 3.30
N LEU A 117 8.85 2.49 3.93
CA LEU A 117 10.07 1.89 3.39
C LEU A 117 9.80 1.26 2.02
N THR A 118 8.68 0.56 1.90
CA THR A 118 8.32 -0.08 0.65
C THR A 118 8.08 0.94 -0.45
N ALA A 119 7.36 2.01 -0.13
CA ALA A 119 7.06 3.04 -1.13
C ALA A 119 8.33 3.72 -1.63
N HIS A 120 9.25 4.01 -0.72
CA HIS A 120 10.52 4.63 -1.13
C HIS A 120 11.30 3.69 -2.05
N HIS A 121 11.20 2.40 -1.81
CA HIS A 121 11.87 1.42 -2.64
C HIS A 121 11.29 1.36 -4.06
N MET A 122 10.05 1.81 -4.24
CA MET A 122 9.42 1.83 -5.55
C MET A 122 9.81 3.03 -6.39
N ILE A 123 10.39 4.08 -5.79
CA ILE A 123 10.74 5.28 -6.55
C ILE A 123 11.75 4.92 -7.62
N ASN A 124 11.40 5.23 -8.85
CA ASN A 124 12.26 4.92 -10.00
C ASN A 124 12.53 6.14 -10.88
N GLN A 125 12.02 7.31 -10.49
CA GLN A 125 12.31 8.54 -11.18
C GLN A 125 12.49 9.64 -10.15
N TRP A 126 13.66 10.26 -10.16
CA TRP A 126 13.97 11.31 -9.22
C TRP A 126 13.81 12.65 -9.90
N ASP A 127 13.19 13.55 -9.14
CA ASP A 127 12.88 14.87 -9.61
C ASP A 127 14.14 15.67 -9.68
N GLU A 128 14.31 16.43 -10.69
CA GLU A 128 15.49 17.28 -10.79
C GLU A 128 15.49 18.35 -9.73
N GLU A 129 14.30 18.77 -9.32
CA GLU A 129 14.19 19.81 -8.32
C GLU A 129 14.65 19.36 -6.97
N THR A 130 14.64 18.07 -6.71
CA THR A 130 15.13 17.57 -5.44
C THR A 130 16.63 17.44 -5.42
N GLY A 131 17.26 17.64 -6.57
CA GLY A 131 18.71 17.48 -6.67
C GLY A 131 19.15 16.04 -6.60
N SER A 132 18.26 15.10 -6.71
CA SER A 132 18.61 13.71 -6.63
C SER A 132 19.42 13.30 -7.84
N PRO A 133 20.33 12.37 -7.65
CA PRO A 133 21.04 11.86 -8.80
C PRO A 133 20.04 11.17 -9.65
N SER A 134 20.11 11.41 -10.82
CA SER A 134 19.16 10.83 -11.73
C SER A 134 19.75 9.65 -12.36
#